data_5151930e58914a2fda05fc2c1cb18e94
#
_entry.id   5151930e58914a2fda05fc2c1cb18e94
#
_cell.length_a   1.000
_cell.length_b   1.000
_cell.length_c   1.000
_cell.angle_alpha   90.00
_cell.angle_beta   90.00
_cell.angle_gamma   90.00
#
_symmetry.space_group_name_H-M   'P 1'
#
loop_
_entity.id
_entity.type
_entity.pdbx_description
1 polymer ?
#
loop_
_entity_poly.entity_id
_entity_poly.type
_entity_poly.pdbx_seq_one_letter_code
_entity_poly.pdbx_strand_id
1 'polypeptide(L)'
;MHSKSYFAEHATDQKIRERYFPDFARMGVMVEVGGGTPEFLSMSKHFKDNGWRVVIVEPNPLFASMHRAMGNEVVECACSSENQTNVPFTVVSQQVEAYGGIVTDHSFSSLALKPSYEAMIPKENVSRRSITVDARRLDSILESQVISDVDFLSVDVEGWEIEVMKGLDTTRHSVGVIVLENLMHEASYTEYMQSIHYKLDMKIEYNYAFTAG
;
A
#
# COMPACT_ATOMS: atom_id res chain seq x y z
N MET A 1 12.52 -6.94 -22.92
CA MET A 1 11.78 -8.20 -22.63
C MET A 1 11.01 -7.92 -21.35
N HIS A 2 9.68 -8.05 -21.33
CA HIS A 2 8.90 -7.76 -20.12
C HIS A 2 9.08 -8.88 -19.10
N SER A 3 9.26 -8.50 -17.83
CA SER A 3 9.32 -9.47 -16.73
C SER A 3 7.94 -10.07 -16.46
N LYS A 4 7.87 -11.40 -16.30
CA LYS A 4 6.69 -12.10 -15.82
C LYS A 4 6.86 -12.59 -14.38
N SER A 5 7.80 -12.02 -13.64
CA SER A 5 7.97 -12.30 -12.22
C SER A 5 6.97 -11.49 -11.40
N TYR A 6 6.36 -12.13 -10.43
CA TYR A 6 5.37 -11.56 -9.53
C TYR A 6 5.82 -11.74 -8.09
N PHE A 7 5.47 -10.83 -7.22
CA PHE A 7 6.09 -10.70 -5.88
C PHE A 7 5.06 -10.56 -4.75
N ALA A 8 3.86 -10.06 -5.07
CA ALA A 8 2.84 -9.81 -4.05
C ALA A 8 2.25 -11.10 -3.49
N GLU A 9 1.77 -11.01 -2.27
CA GLU A 9 1.06 -12.10 -1.61
C GLU A 9 -0.18 -12.53 -2.41
N HIS A 10 -0.50 -13.81 -2.39
CA HIS A 10 -1.61 -14.42 -3.14
C HIS A 10 -1.59 -14.14 -4.66
N ALA A 11 -0.41 -13.80 -5.21
CA ALA A 11 -0.25 -13.38 -6.61
C ALA A 11 -1.18 -12.20 -6.98
N THR A 12 -1.36 -11.28 -6.05
CA THR A 12 -2.26 -10.12 -6.22
C THR A 12 -1.80 -9.24 -7.36
N ASP A 13 -0.51 -8.92 -7.43
CA ASP A 13 0.10 -8.15 -8.53
C ASP A 13 -0.12 -8.82 -9.91
N GLN A 14 -0.03 -10.16 -9.99
CA GLN A 14 -0.33 -10.91 -11.21
C GLN A 14 -1.78 -10.75 -11.62
N LYS A 15 -2.71 -11.00 -10.69
CA LYS A 15 -4.15 -10.95 -10.96
C LYS A 15 -4.61 -9.55 -11.37
N ILE A 16 -4.07 -8.50 -10.72
CA ILE A 16 -4.31 -7.10 -11.09
C ILE A 16 -3.73 -6.81 -12.46
N ARG A 17 -2.48 -7.21 -12.73
CA ARG A 17 -1.82 -6.99 -14.01
C ARG A 17 -2.59 -7.62 -15.16
N GLU A 18 -2.92 -8.91 -15.04
CA GLU A 18 -3.59 -9.66 -16.10
C GLU A 18 -5.01 -9.18 -16.37
N ARG A 19 -5.75 -8.76 -15.35
CA ARG A 19 -7.14 -8.33 -15.48
C ARG A 19 -7.29 -6.90 -16.00
N TYR A 20 -6.54 -5.95 -15.44
CA TYR A 20 -6.76 -4.53 -15.70
C TYR A 20 -5.72 -3.92 -16.66
N PHE A 21 -4.57 -4.53 -16.78
CA PHE A 21 -3.46 -4.04 -17.58
C PHE A 21 -2.84 -5.14 -18.45
N PRO A 22 -3.62 -5.86 -19.27
CA PRO A 22 -3.14 -7.03 -20.01
C PRO A 22 -2.13 -6.70 -21.12
N ASP A 23 -2.08 -5.46 -21.57
CA ASP A 23 -1.03 -5.00 -22.49
C ASP A 23 0.26 -4.72 -21.70
N PHE A 24 1.20 -5.65 -21.77
CA PHE A 24 2.50 -5.53 -21.10
C PHE A 24 3.40 -4.44 -21.67
N ALA A 25 3.12 -3.92 -22.87
CA ALA A 25 3.83 -2.77 -23.41
C ALA A 25 3.33 -1.44 -22.81
N ARG A 26 2.15 -1.43 -22.19
CA ARG A 26 1.62 -0.25 -21.52
C ARG A 26 2.44 0.07 -20.27
N MET A 27 2.88 1.31 -20.18
CA MET A 27 3.42 1.92 -18.98
C MET A 27 2.34 2.77 -18.32
N GLY A 28 2.33 2.82 -17.00
CA GLY A 28 1.36 3.58 -16.22
C GLY A 28 1.99 4.19 -14.99
N VAL A 29 1.15 4.78 -14.16
CA VAL A 29 1.50 5.35 -12.85
C VAL A 29 0.89 4.48 -11.77
N MET A 30 1.71 3.97 -10.88
CA MET A 30 1.29 3.24 -9.67
C MET A 30 1.71 3.99 -8.43
N VAL A 31 0.82 4.03 -7.45
CA VAL A 31 1.12 4.50 -6.09
C VAL A 31 0.89 3.34 -5.12
N GLU A 32 1.89 3.04 -4.30
CA GLU A 32 1.81 2.03 -3.24
C GLU A 32 1.92 2.74 -1.89
N VAL A 33 0.87 2.66 -1.09
CA VAL A 33 0.79 3.22 0.26
C VAL A 33 0.93 2.08 1.26
N GLY A 34 1.98 2.12 2.06
CA GLY A 34 2.44 1.00 2.88
C GLY A 34 3.39 0.11 2.06
N GLY A 35 4.51 0.68 1.60
CA GLY A 35 5.42 -0.01 0.67
C GLY A 35 6.21 -1.17 1.30
N GLY A 36 6.32 -1.21 2.62
CA GLY A 36 7.09 -2.25 3.31
C GLY A 36 8.50 -2.41 2.75
N THR A 37 8.92 -3.65 2.51
CA THR A 37 10.21 -3.91 1.86
C THR A 37 10.09 -3.90 0.34
N PRO A 38 11.13 -3.49 -0.40
CA PRO A 38 11.03 -3.34 -1.86
C PRO A 38 10.94 -4.66 -2.66
N GLU A 39 11.18 -5.80 -2.02
CA GLU A 39 11.23 -7.10 -2.70
C GLU A 39 10.31 -8.16 -2.08
N PHE A 40 10.22 -8.20 -0.76
CA PHE A 40 9.40 -9.19 -0.05
C PHE A 40 7.94 -8.73 -0.05
N LEU A 41 7.05 -9.54 -0.65
CA LEU A 41 5.60 -9.29 -0.79
C LEU A 41 5.25 -7.95 -1.48
N SER A 42 6.17 -7.38 -2.27
CA SER A 42 5.99 -6.07 -2.90
C SER A 42 4.91 -6.11 -3.99
N MET A 43 3.89 -5.28 -3.84
CA MET A 43 2.85 -5.09 -4.84
C MET A 43 3.37 -4.35 -6.08
N SER A 44 4.31 -3.43 -5.90
CA SER A 44 4.78 -2.53 -6.95
C SER A 44 5.96 -3.05 -7.77
N LYS A 45 6.73 -3.99 -7.24
CA LYS A 45 7.97 -4.44 -7.91
C LYS A 45 7.73 -4.95 -9.33
N HIS A 46 6.68 -5.75 -9.55
CA HIS A 46 6.33 -6.22 -10.89
C HIS A 46 6.09 -5.05 -11.86
N PHE A 47 5.34 -4.04 -11.43
CA PHE A 47 5.01 -2.88 -12.26
C PHE A 47 6.26 -2.06 -12.58
N LYS A 48 7.11 -1.80 -11.59
CA LYS A 48 8.37 -1.11 -11.77
C LYS A 48 9.30 -1.84 -12.76
N ASP A 49 9.47 -3.15 -12.58
CA ASP A 49 10.31 -3.98 -13.45
C ASP A 49 9.80 -4.00 -14.91
N ASN A 50 8.54 -3.62 -15.13
CA ASN A 50 7.91 -3.46 -16.44
C ASN A 50 7.76 -1.99 -16.89
N GLY A 51 8.53 -1.07 -16.31
CA GLY A 51 8.69 0.31 -16.78
C GLY A 51 7.61 1.28 -16.32
N TRP A 52 6.77 0.92 -15.34
CA TRP A 52 5.82 1.84 -14.74
C TRP A 52 6.53 2.88 -13.87
N ARG A 53 6.00 4.09 -13.83
CA ARG A 53 6.35 5.02 -12.77
C ARG A 53 5.72 4.53 -11.47
N VAL A 54 6.52 4.28 -10.45
CA VAL A 54 6.05 3.81 -9.15
C VAL A 54 6.47 4.80 -8.08
N VAL A 55 5.49 5.27 -7.30
CA VAL A 55 5.72 6.09 -6.11
C VAL A 55 5.32 5.30 -4.88
N ILE A 56 6.25 5.19 -3.95
CA ILE A 56 6.08 4.49 -2.67
C ILE A 56 5.82 5.51 -1.57
N VAL A 57 4.79 5.29 -0.77
CA VAL A 57 4.53 6.04 0.46
C VAL A 57 4.81 5.11 1.64
N GLU A 58 5.88 5.39 2.41
CA GLU A 58 6.36 4.50 3.46
C GLU A 58 6.85 5.31 4.67
N PRO A 59 6.20 5.17 5.84
CA PRO A 59 6.56 5.93 7.04
C PRO A 59 7.79 5.40 7.78
N ASN A 60 8.14 4.11 7.62
CA ASN A 60 9.29 3.51 8.30
C ASN A 60 10.59 3.93 7.59
N PRO A 61 11.48 4.73 8.25
CA PRO A 61 12.71 5.22 7.62
C PRO A 61 13.62 4.10 7.11
N LEU A 62 13.60 2.93 7.76
CA LEU A 62 14.37 1.77 7.32
C LEU A 62 13.91 1.32 5.92
N PHE A 63 12.61 1.11 5.73
CA PHE A 63 12.06 0.68 4.45
C PHE A 63 12.15 1.77 3.39
N ALA A 64 11.85 3.01 3.76
CA ALA A 64 12.03 4.15 2.87
C ALA A 64 13.47 4.24 2.33
N SER A 65 14.48 3.99 3.19
CA SER A 65 15.89 3.97 2.77
C SER A 65 16.20 2.80 1.84
N MET A 66 15.63 1.61 2.07
CA MET A 66 15.78 0.43 1.20
C MET A 66 15.19 0.70 -0.19
N HIS A 67 13.99 1.26 -0.25
CA HIS A 67 13.38 1.66 -1.52
C HIS A 67 14.23 2.68 -2.29
N ARG A 68 14.76 3.70 -1.61
CA ARG A 68 15.66 4.69 -2.25
C ARG A 68 16.94 4.06 -2.79
N ALA A 69 17.52 3.12 -2.04
CA ALA A 69 18.71 2.39 -2.48
C ALA A 69 18.48 1.58 -3.76
N MET A 70 17.24 1.14 -3.99
CA MET A 70 16.82 0.47 -5.22
C MET A 70 16.33 1.43 -6.32
N GLY A 71 16.45 2.74 -6.12
CA GLY A 71 16.05 3.76 -7.09
C GLY A 71 14.53 3.93 -7.22
N ASN A 72 13.76 3.64 -6.18
CA ASN A 72 12.33 3.94 -6.14
C ASN A 72 12.08 5.41 -5.79
N GLU A 73 11.02 6.01 -6.35
CA GLU A 73 10.49 7.29 -5.87
C GLU A 73 9.80 7.04 -4.52
N VAL A 74 10.23 7.73 -3.46
CA VAL A 74 9.73 7.49 -2.09
C VAL A 74 9.30 8.78 -1.42
N VAL A 75 8.08 8.79 -0.91
CA VAL A 75 7.57 9.79 0.02
C VAL A 75 7.57 9.19 1.42
N GLU A 76 8.50 9.66 2.27
CA GLU A 76 8.67 9.14 3.63
C GLU A 76 7.68 9.83 4.57
N CYS A 77 6.48 9.30 4.65
CA CYS A 77 5.43 9.73 5.57
C CYS A 77 4.39 8.62 5.72
N ALA A 78 3.57 8.69 6.75
CA ALA A 78 2.30 7.96 6.79
C ALA A 78 1.26 8.65 5.90
N CYS A 79 0.23 7.91 5.50
CA CYS A 79 -0.89 8.47 4.76
C CYS A 79 -2.16 8.41 5.60
N SER A 80 -2.97 9.49 5.59
CA SER A 80 -4.17 9.60 6.42
C SER A 80 -5.18 10.61 5.82
N SER A 81 -6.28 10.82 6.52
CA SER A 81 -7.34 11.79 6.17
C SER A 81 -6.91 13.26 6.33
N GLU A 82 -5.85 13.54 7.10
CA GLU A 82 -5.40 14.89 7.41
C GLU A 82 -3.87 15.01 7.34
N ASN A 83 -3.37 16.22 7.02
CA ASN A 83 -1.96 16.53 7.13
C ASN A 83 -1.62 16.87 8.59
N GLN A 84 -0.71 16.11 9.19
CA GLN A 84 -0.23 16.32 10.56
C GLN A 84 1.28 16.10 10.62
N THR A 85 1.95 16.79 11.51
CA THR A 85 3.39 16.62 11.74
C THR A 85 3.65 15.96 13.08
N ASN A 86 4.74 15.19 13.15
CA ASN A 86 5.20 14.59 14.40
C ASN A 86 4.15 13.70 15.08
N VAL A 87 3.43 12.89 14.32
CA VAL A 87 2.48 11.92 14.88
C VAL A 87 3.20 10.62 15.30
N PRO A 88 2.74 9.95 16.37
CA PRO A 88 3.30 8.67 16.75
C PRO A 88 2.91 7.60 15.73
N PHE A 89 3.88 6.75 15.37
CA PHE A 89 3.70 5.59 14.51
C PHE A 89 4.28 4.37 15.22
N THR A 90 3.49 3.32 15.36
CA THR A 90 3.93 2.08 15.99
C THR A 90 4.57 1.18 14.95
N VAL A 91 5.85 0.86 15.14
CA VAL A 91 6.55 -0.16 14.35
C VAL A 91 6.51 -1.47 15.13
N VAL A 92 5.90 -2.47 14.52
CA VAL A 92 5.88 -3.86 14.99
C VAL A 92 6.89 -4.63 14.13
N SER A 93 7.78 -5.40 14.75
CA SER A 93 8.79 -6.20 14.02
C SER A 93 8.82 -7.60 14.55
N GLN A 94 8.82 -8.56 13.64
CA GLN A 94 8.94 -9.99 13.95
C GLN A 94 9.94 -10.67 13.01
N GLN A 95 10.52 -11.79 13.46
CA GLN A 95 11.36 -12.63 12.61
C GLN A 95 10.50 -13.75 12.02
N VAL A 96 10.48 -13.86 10.71
CA VAL A 96 9.75 -14.91 10.00
C VAL A 96 10.68 -15.69 9.08
N GLU A 97 10.45 -16.98 8.91
CA GLU A 97 11.14 -17.78 7.91
C GLU A 97 10.47 -17.57 6.55
N ALA A 98 11.20 -17.00 5.61
CA ALA A 98 10.75 -16.80 4.25
C ALA A 98 11.90 -16.90 3.26
N TYR A 99 11.63 -17.38 2.04
CA TYR A 99 12.62 -17.49 0.95
C TYR A 99 13.91 -18.24 1.32
N GLY A 100 13.81 -19.23 2.22
CA GLY A 100 14.96 -20.03 2.67
C GLY A 100 15.87 -19.35 3.67
N GLY A 101 15.41 -18.26 4.30
CA GLY A 101 16.13 -17.53 5.34
C GLY A 101 15.19 -16.89 6.36
N ILE A 102 15.79 -16.19 7.33
CA ILE A 102 15.04 -15.40 8.31
C ILE A 102 14.97 -13.96 7.79
N VAL A 103 13.76 -13.42 7.64
CA VAL A 103 13.52 -12.03 7.29
C VAL A 103 12.85 -11.30 8.44
N THR A 104 13.08 -10.00 8.54
CA THR A 104 12.35 -9.16 9.48
C THR A 104 11.08 -8.68 8.81
N ASP A 105 9.96 -9.16 9.30
CA ASP A 105 8.64 -8.71 8.89
C ASP A 105 8.19 -7.56 9.79
N HIS A 106 7.51 -6.57 9.22
CA HIS A 106 6.99 -5.39 9.91
C HIS A 106 5.48 -5.23 9.73
N SER A 107 4.79 -6.28 9.37
CA SER A 107 3.33 -6.33 9.38
C SER A 107 2.78 -5.80 10.70
N PHE A 108 1.59 -5.25 10.66
CA PHE A 108 0.94 -4.58 11.80
C PHE A 108 1.58 -3.25 12.25
N SER A 109 2.49 -2.66 11.47
CA SER A 109 2.98 -1.30 11.76
C SER A 109 1.98 -0.26 11.29
N SER A 110 1.50 0.61 12.19
CA SER A 110 0.35 1.48 11.90
C SER A 110 0.39 2.80 12.67
N LEU A 111 -0.34 3.81 12.16
CA LEU A 111 -0.63 5.06 12.88
C LEU A 111 -1.51 4.81 14.11
N ALA A 112 -2.49 3.91 13.98
CA ALA A 112 -3.38 3.55 15.07
C ALA A 112 -3.76 2.07 14.94
N LEU A 113 -3.12 1.25 15.73
CA LEU A 113 -3.35 -0.19 15.73
C LEU A 113 -4.72 -0.51 16.32
N LYS A 114 -5.61 -1.02 15.47
CA LYS A 114 -6.95 -1.44 15.90
C LYS A 114 -6.88 -2.67 16.80
N PRO A 115 -7.81 -2.85 17.78
CA PRO A 115 -7.83 -4.02 18.65
C PRO A 115 -7.89 -5.37 17.92
N SER A 116 -8.55 -5.42 16.76
CA SER A 116 -8.62 -6.62 15.91
C SER A 116 -7.25 -7.00 15.35
N TYR A 117 -6.46 -6.03 14.89
CA TYR A 117 -5.08 -6.24 14.42
C TYR A 117 -4.15 -6.56 15.59
N GLU A 118 -4.29 -5.84 16.72
CA GLU A 118 -3.53 -6.12 17.94
C GLU A 118 -3.67 -7.59 18.40
N ALA A 119 -4.86 -8.17 18.28
CA ALA A 119 -5.12 -9.56 18.64
C ALA A 119 -4.44 -10.58 17.73
N MET A 120 -4.04 -10.19 16.51
CA MET A 120 -3.35 -11.05 15.54
C MET A 120 -1.83 -11.03 15.71
N ILE A 121 -1.29 -10.03 16.36
CA ILE A 121 0.16 -9.93 16.57
C ILE A 121 0.63 -11.11 17.44
N PRO A 122 1.64 -11.88 16.99
CA PRO A 122 2.22 -12.93 17.80
C PRO A 122 2.69 -12.42 19.16
N LYS A 123 2.58 -13.24 20.20
CA LYS A 123 3.01 -12.85 21.56
C LYS A 123 4.50 -13.03 21.79
N GLU A 124 5.15 -13.84 20.97
CA GLU A 124 6.56 -14.20 21.09
C GLU A 124 7.35 -13.70 19.90
N ASN A 125 8.62 -13.40 20.11
CA ASN A 125 9.56 -12.94 19.08
C ASN A 125 9.12 -11.68 18.33
N VAL A 126 8.34 -10.81 19.00
CA VAL A 126 7.87 -9.54 18.47
C VAL A 126 8.48 -8.40 19.26
N SER A 127 9.02 -7.42 18.59
CA SER A 127 9.42 -6.15 19.17
C SER A 127 8.50 -5.02 18.72
N ARG A 128 8.32 -4.02 19.57
CA ARG A 128 7.51 -2.83 19.30
C ARG A 128 8.30 -1.59 19.67
N ARG A 129 8.23 -0.61 18.80
CA ARG A 129 8.77 0.72 19.07
C ARG A 129 7.86 1.78 18.51
N SER A 130 7.76 2.92 19.18
CA SER A 130 7.12 4.11 18.63
C SER A 130 8.19 4.98 17.97
N ILE A 131 7.91 5.44 16.77
CA ILE A 131 8.67 6.47 16.08
C ILE A 131 7.76 7.67 15.83
N THR A 132 8.33 8.80 15.46
CA THR A 132 7.58 9.99 15.07
C THR A 132 7.68 10.16 13.56
N VAL A 133 6.55 10.34 12.89
CA VAL A 133 6.47 10.53 11.45
C VAL A 133 5.53 11.69 11.11
N ASP A 134 5.61 12.19 9.90
CA ASP A 134 4.55 13.05 9.37
C ASP A 134 3.45 12.18 8.77
N ALA A 135 2.20 12.58 8.94
CA ALA A 135 1.04 12.01 8.24
C ALA A 135 0.56 13.02 7.19
N ARG A 136 0.30 12.54 5.98
CA ARG A 136 -0.15 13.39 4.87
C ARG A 136 -1.38 12.82 4.20
N ARG A 137 -2.21 13.70 3.68
CA ARG A 137 -3.32 13.33 2.81
C ARG A 137 -2.77 12.79 1.49
N LEU A 138 -3.45 11.80 0.92
CA LEU A 138 -3.03 11.21 -0.35
C LEU A 138 -3.05 12.25 -1.50
N ASP A 139 -4.06 13.12 -1.57
CA ASP A 139 -4.11 14.20 -2.55
C ASP A 139 -2.90 15.15 -2.44
N SER A 140 -2.49 15.52 -1.22
CA SER A 140 -1.31 16.35 -1.00
C SER A 140 0.00 15.65 -1.42
N ILE A 141 0.06 14.33 -1.28
CA ILE A 141 1.18 13.50 -1.75
C ILE A 141 1.20 13.53 -3.28
N LEU A 142 0.08 13.23 -3.94
CA LEU A 142 -0.03 13.22 -5.41
C LEU A 142 0.34 14.57 -6.01
N GLU A 143 -0.14 15.66 -5.43
CA GLU A 143 0.23 17.01 -5.84
C GLU A 143 1.74 17.26 -5.74
N SER A 144 2.36 16.87 -4.63
CA SER A 144 3.81 17.04 -4.44
C SER A 144 4.65 16.23 -5.43
N GLN A 145 4.09 15.14 -5.98
CA GLN A 145 4.71 14.29 -6.98
C GLN A 145 4.30 14.64 -8.42
N VAL A 146 3.47 15.67 -8.59
CA VAL A 146 2.95 16.13 -9.90
C VAL A 146 2.22 14.95 -10.60
N ILE A 147 1.31 14.29 -9.88
CA ILE A 147 0.48 13.19 -10.37
C ILE A 147 -0.98 13.63 -10.35
N SER A 148 -1.63 13.69 -11.51
CA SER A 148 -3.08 13.92 -11.66
C SER A 148 -3.85 12.62 -11.74
N ASP A 149 -3.29 11.63 -12.45
CA ASP A 149 -3.93 10.38 -12.77
C ASP A 149 -3.09 9.21 -12.27
N VAL A 150 -3.72 8.29 -11.56
CA VAL A 150 -3.13 7.05 -11.05
C VAL A 150 -3.80 5.88 -11.75
N ASP A 151 -3.04 5.07 -12.47
CA ASP A 151 -3.58 3.85 -13.08
C ASP A 151 -3.89 2.80 -12.03
N PHE A 152 -3.00 2.63 -11.06
CA PHE A 152 -3.13 1.64 -10.00
C PHE A 152 -2.70 2.23 -8.63
N LEU A 153 -3.61 2.23 -7.66
CA LEU A 153 -3.38 2.55 -6.27
C LEU A 153 -3.48 1.28 -5.42
N SER A 154 -2.44 0.96 -4.68
CA SER A 154 -2.45 -0.08 -3.65
C SER A 154 -2.35 0.57 -2.27
N VAL A 155 -3.20 0.18 -1.34
CA VAL A 155 -3.21 0.68 0.04
C VAL A 155 -3.25 -0.50 0.99
N ASP A 156 -2.18 -0.64 1.75
CA ASP A 156 -1.97 -1.67 2.76
C ASP A 156 -1.26 -1.00 3.96
N VAL A 157 -2.06 -0.58 4.93
CA VAL A 157 -1.61 0.24 6.07
C VAL A 157 -2.14 -0.26 7.40
N GLU A 158 -2.44 -1.56 7.43
CA GLU A 158 -2.74 -2.30 8.66
C GLU A 158 -3.97 -1.76 9.40
N GLY A 159 -5.07 -1.62 8.64
CA GLY A 159 -6.37 -1.21 9.16
C GLY A 159 -6.66 0.29 9.08
N TRP A 160 -5.79 1.09 8.44
CA TRP A 160 -5.98 2.53 8.27
C TRP A 160 -6.40 2.93 6.84
N GLU A 161 -6.75 1.96 5.98
CA GLU A 161 -7.01 2.13 4.54
C GLU A 161 -8.15 3.11 4.27
N ILE A 162 -9.25 3.06 5.03
CA ILE A 162 -10.37 3.99 4.88
C ILE A 162 -9.93 5.43 5.20
N GLU A 163 -9.07 5.64 6.20
CA GLU A 163 -8.54 6.96 6.52
C GLU A 163 -7.62 7.49 5.42
N VAL A 164 -6.84 6.62 4.78
CA VAL A 164 -6.07 6.96 3.58
C VAL A 164 -7.01 7.41 2.47
N MET A 165 -8.07 6.65 2.19
CA MET A 165 -9.04 6.98 1.14
C MET A 165 -9.83 8.27 1.42
N LYS A 166 -10.10 8.62 2.69
CA LYS A 166 -10.65 9.93 3.07
C LYS A 166 -9.69 11.08 2.76
N GLY A 167 -8.40 10.79 2.67
CA GLY A 167 -7.35 11.73 2.27
C GLY A 167 -7.24 11.95 0.76
N LEU A 168 -8.05 11.28 -0.06
CA LEU A 168 -8.06 11.39 -1.51
C LEU A 168 -9.32 12.14 -2.00
N ASP A 169 -9.11 13.21 -2.75
CA ASP A 169 -10.17 13.89 -3.48
C ASP A 169 -10.27 13.28 -4.90
N THR A 170 -11.24 12.37 -5.09
CA THR A 170 -11.47 11.68 -6.36
C THR A 170 -12.04 12.59 -7.46
N THR A 171 -12.41 13.82 -7.14
CA THR A 171 -12.82 14.82 -8.15
C THR A 171 -11.63 15.54 -8.77
N ARG A 172 -10.48 15.53 -8.11
CA ARG A 172 -9.22 16.16 -8.53
C ARG A 172 -8.19 15.17 -9.07
N HIS A 173 -8.22 13.95 -8.57
CA HIS A 173 -7.32 12.88 -8.97
C HIS A 173 -8.11 11.67 -9.45
N SER A 174 -7.91 11.27 -10.70
CA SER A 174 -8.52 10.04 -11.20
C SER A 174 -7.69 8.83 -10.80
N VAL A 175 -8.36 7.75 -10.35
CA VAL A 175 -7.70 6.48 -10.03
C VAL A 175 -8.42 5.36 -10.76
N GLY A 176 -7.68 4.64 -11.61
CA GLY A 176 -8.26 3.58 -12.45
C GLY A 176 -8.65 2.34 -11.67
N VAL A 177 -7.71 1.80 -10.91
CA VAL A 177 -7.90 0.62 -10.05
C VAL A 177 -7.37 0.91 -8.66
N ILE A 178 -8.15 0.62 -7.63
CA ILE A 178 -7.77 0.74 -6.23
C ILE A 178 -7.80 -0.65 -5.59
N VAL A 179 -6.71 -1.05 -4.97
CA VAL A 179 -6.66 -2.24 -4.13
C VAL A 179 -6.49 -1.80 -2.68
N LEU A 180 -7.41 -2.23 -1.82
CA LEU A 180 -7.33 -2.03 -0.38
C LEU A 180 -7.14 -3.39 0.31
N GLU A 181 -6.20 -3.48 1.24
CA GLU A 181 -6.18 -4.58 2.16
C GLU A 181 -7.39 -4.47 3.11
N ASN A 182 -8.15 -5.53 3.23
CA ASN A 182 -9.28 -5.64 4.17
C ASN A 182 -9.16 -6.97 4.93
N LEU A 183 -8.14 -7.06 5.76
CA LEU A 183 -7.75 -8.27 6.48
C LEU A 183 -8.91 -8.85 7.30
N MET A 184 -9.77 -8.01 7.86
CA MET A 184 -10.91 -8.42 8.68
C MET A 184 -12.21 -8.61 7.87
N HIS A 185 -12.18 -8.45 6.54
CA HIS A 185 -13.35 -8.55 5.67
C HIS A 185 -14.52 -7.62 6.11
N GLU A 186 -14.19 -6.44 6.61
CA GLU A 186 -15.18 -5.46 7.08
C GLU A 186 -16.03 -4.92 5.92
N ALA A 187 -17.35 -4.89 6.10
CA ALA A 187 -18.28 -4.35 5.09
C ALA A 187 -18.08 -2.83 4.85
N SER A 188 -17.60 -2.13 5.86
CA SER A 188 -17.33 -0.69 5.85
C SER A 188 -16.42 -0.24 4.68
N TYR A 189 -15.50 -1.11 4.22
CA TYR A 189 -14.64 -0.82 3.07
C TYR A 189 -15.46 -0.71 1.79
N THR A 190 -16.33 -1.68 1.52
CA THR A 190 -17.19 -1.65 0.33
C THR A 190 -18.19 -0.50 0.40
N GLU A 191 -18.79 -0.25 1.57
CA GLU A 191 -19.73 0.84 1.81
C GLU A 191 -19.07 2.20 1.57
N TYR A 192 -17.88 2.42 2.13
CA TYR A 192 -17.14 3.66 1.93
C TYR A 192 -16.77 3.87 0.45
N MET A 193 -16.20 2.85 -0.21
CA MET A 193 -15.80 2.94 -1.62
C MET A 193 -16.99 3.22 -2.53
N GLN A 194 -18.16 2.61 -2.27
CA GLN A 194 -19.39 2.92 -2.99
C GLN A 194 -19.84 4.37 -2.79
N SER A 195 -19.67 4.93 -1.60
CA SER A 195 -20.04 6.33 -1.31
C SER A 195 -19.20 7.35 -2.10
N ILE A 196 -18.03 6.94 -2.57
CA ILE A 196 -17.12 7.74 -3.42
C ILE A 196 -17.11 7.24 -4.87
N HIS A 197 -18.16 6.53 -5.29
CA HIS A 197 -18.40 6.06 -6.66
C HIS A 197 -17.41 5.01 -7.19
N TYR A 198 -16.83 4.19 -6.31
CA TYR A 198 -16.09 3.00 -6.69
C TYR A 198 -16.86 1.73 -6.33
N LYS A 199 -16.87 0.77 -7.24
CA LYS A 199 -17.53 -0.54 -7.02
C LYS A 199 -16.47 -1.63 -6.81
N LEU A 200 -16.78 -2.57 -5.95
CA LEU A 200 -15.99 -3.79 -5.78
C LEU A 200 -16.09 -4.63 -7.07
N ASP A 201 -14.95 -4.91 -7.70
CA ASP A 201 -14.87 -5.69 -8.92
C ASP A 201 -14.25 -7.08 -8.68
N MET A 202 -13.27 -7.18 -7.78
CA MET A 202 -12.61 -8.46 -7.49
C MET A 202 -12.16 -8.54 -6.03
N LYS A 203 -12.19 -9.75 -5.47
CA LYS A 203 -11.58 -10.09 -4.19
C LYS A 203 -10.45 -11.10 -4.41
N ILE A 204 -9.31 -10.84 -3.81
CA ILE A 204 -8.14 -11.73 -3.80
C ILE A 204 -7.77 -11.92 -2.34
N GLU A 205 -8.30 -12.97 -1.72
CA GLU A 205 -8.22 -13.15 -0.28
C GLU A 205 -8.69 -11.87 0.44
N TYR A 206 -7.84 -11.22 1.23
CA TYR A 206 -8.13 -9.95 1.89
C TYR A 206 -7.82 -8.70 1.05
N ASN A 207 -7.34 -8.85 -0.17
CA ASN A 207 -7.12 -7.71 -1.09
C ASN A 207 -8.37 -7.47 -1.94
N TYR A 208 -8.99 -6.31 -1.79
CA TYR A 208 -10.23 -5.93 -2.46
C TYR A 208 -9.96 -4.91 -3.56
N ALA A 209 -10.20 -5.29 -4.81
CA ALA A 209 -10.01 -4.42 -5.98
C ALA A 209 -11.31 -3.69 -6.34
N PHE A 210 -11.21 -2.38 -6.47
CA PHE A 210 -12.30 -1.47 -6.79
C PHE A 210 -11.99 -0.72 -8.09
N THR A 211 -13.03 -0.46 -8.88
CA THR A 211 -12.97 0.36 -10.10
C THR A 211 -14.05 1.43 -10.05
N ALA A 212 -13.90 2.50 -10.83
CA ALA A 212 -14.94 3.54 -10.94
C ALA A 212 -16.29 2.91 -11.33
N GLY A 213 -17.37 3.33 -10.67
CA GLY A 213 -18.75 2.83 -10.83
C GLY A 213 -19.46 3.38 -12.05
#